data_b7e7e64697f4686c4c116079aecf2100
#
_entry.id   b7e7e64697f4686c4c116079aecf2100
#
_cell.length_a   1.000
_cell.length_b   1.000
_cell.length_c   1.000
_cell.angle_alpha   90.00
_cell.angle_beta   90.00
_cell.angle_gamma   90.00
#
_symmetry.space_group_name_H-M   'P 1'
#
loop_
_entity.id
_entity.type
_entity.pdbx_description
1 polymer ?
#
loop_
_entity_poly.entity_id
_entity_poly.type
_entity_poly.pdbx_seq_one_letter_code
_entity_poly.pdbx_strand_id
1 'polypeptide(L)'
;MEIGVDQAKKSLEEGDWAPDFSLTDLKGNTIMLSDFRGKKNVVVYFYPKDFTPGCTLEATEFAKDYDRFKHNSIEIIGVSPDSTQSHLLFREKLGIPYLLATDTQNEISKKYAVYGPKRFMGKDYVGINRSTFLVNKEGKIIKIFMKVKPNGHSNEVFEAFR
;
A
#
# COMPACT_ATOMS: atom_id res chain seq x y z
N MET A 1 20.28 -26.24 0.20
CA MET A 1 20.19 -25.09 1.08
C MET A 1 18.81 -24.50 1.03
N GLU A 2 18.13 -24.42 2.14
CA GLU A 2 16.74 -23.96 2.17
C GLU A 2 16.59 -22.48 2.49
N ILE A 3 17.69 -21.78 2.51
CA ILE A 3 17.72 -20.38 2.92
C ILE A 3 16.78 -19.51 2.11
N GLY A 4 16.74 -19.70 0.78
CA GLY A 4 15.88 -18.90 -0.07
C GLY A 4 14.39 -19.07 0.22
N VAL A 5 13.98 -20.28 0.59
CA VAL A 5 12.58 -20.56 0.91
C VAL A 5 12.19 -19.87 2.21
N ASP A 6 13.04 -19.95 3.21
CA ASP A 6 12.78 -19.33 4.50
C ASP A 6 12.72 -17.81 4.36
N GLN A 7 13.65 -17.24 3.60
CA GLN A 7 13.68 -15.80 3.37
C GLN A 7 12.44 -15.31 2.63
N ALA A 8 11.93 -16.12 1.68
CA ALA A 8 10.75 -15.73 0.92
C ALA A 8 9.50 -15.64 1.79
N LYS A 9 9.50 -16.29 2.95
CA LYS A 9 8.35 -16.28 3.88
C LYS A 9 8.54 -15.33 5.06
N LYS A 10 9.69 -14.72 5.15
CA LYS A 10 10.00 -13.85 6.27
C LYS A 10 9.18 -12.55 6.18
N SER A 11 8.57 -12.18 7.30
CA SER A 11 7.89 -10.90 7.43
C SER A 11 8.90 -9.77 7.40
N LEU A 12 8.46 -8.60 6.96
CA LEU A 12 9.28 -7.40 6.97
C LEU A 12 9.24 -6.76 8.36
N GLU A 13 10.31 -6.05 8.67
CA GLU A 13 10.45 -5.38 9.96
C GLU A 13 10.86 -3.92 9.72
N GLU A 14 10.65 -3.10 10.74
CA GLU A 14 11.14 -1.72 10.73
C GLU A 14 12.65 -1.75 10.58
N GLY A 15 13.17 -0.88 9.71
CA GLY A 15 14.58 -0.85 9.38
C GLY A 15 14.95 -1.60 8.12
N ASP A 16 14.10 -2.50 7.64
CA ASP A 16 14.34 -3.23 6.40
C ASP A 16 14.20 -2.30 5.20
N TRP A 17 14.92 -2.62 4.13
CA TRP A 17 14.66 -1.96 2.86
C TRP A 17 13.26 -2.33 2.39
N ALA A 18 12.47 -1.34 1.95
CA ALA A 18 11.17 -1.61 1.37
C ALA A 18 11.38 -2.30 0.02
N PRO A 19 10.76 -3.47 -0.21
CA PRO A 19 10.88 -4.15 -1.51
C PRO A 19 10.42 -3.23 -2.63
N ASP A 20 11.24 -3.14 -3.69
CA ASP A 20 10.92 -2.28 -4.81
C ASP A 20 9.83 -2.90 -5.68
N PHE A 21 9.11 -2.06 -6.39
CA PHE A 21 8.10 -2.50 -7.36
C PHE A 21 7.82 -1.38 -8.34
N SER A 22 7.22 -1.74 -9.46
CA SER A 22 6.84 -0.76 -10.48
C SER A 22 5.34 -0.49 -10.44
N LEU A 23 4.98 0.69 -10.88
CA LEU A 23 3.59 1.08 -11.04
C LEU A 23 3.49 2.12 -12.15
N THR A 24 2.28 2.43 -12.57
CA THR A 24 2.06 3.44 -13.60
C THR A 24 1.56 4.71 -12.92
N ASP A 25 2.18 5.84 -13.23
CA ASP A 25 1.76 7.11 -12.64
C ASP A 25 0.52 7.67 -13.35
N LEU A 26 0.06 8.84 -12.91
CA LEU A 26 -1.16 9.45 -13.43
C LEU A 26 -1.04 9.87 -14.89
N LYS A 27 0.17 9.99 -15.42
CA LYS A 27 0.43 10.37 -16.80
C LYS A 27 0.68 9.17 -17.72
N GLY A 28 0.60 7.95 -17.16
CA GLY A 28 0.84 6.73 -17.91
C GLY A 28 2.29 6.29 -17.97
N ASN A 29 3.17 6.93 -17.22
CA ASN A 29 4.58 6.56 -17.16
C ASN A 29 4.81 5.46 -16.14
N THR A 30 5.72 4.53 -16.45
CA THR A 30 6.13 3.52 -15.49
C THR A 30 7.14 4.13 -14.53
N ILE A 31 6.86 4.00 -13.24
CA ILE A 31 7.77 4.47 -12.20
C ILE A 31 8.03 3.35 -11.20
N MET A 32 9.05 3.50 -10.39
CA MET A 32 9.43 2.55 -9.36
C MET A 32 9.27 3.19 -7.99
N LEU A 33 9.00 2.38 -6.97
CA LEU A 33 8.99 2.89 -5.60
C LEU A 33 10.33 3.56 -5.29
N SER A 34 11.43 2.95 -5.75
CA SER A 34 12.77 3.47 -5.50
C SER A 34 13.02 4.85 -6.13
N ASP A 35 12.19 5.27 -7.08
CA ASP A 35 12.34 6.61 -7.68
C ASP A 35 12.08 7.73 -6.67
N PHE A 36 11.41 7.40 -5.56
CA PHE A 36 11.14 8.41 -4.51
C PHE A 36 12.31 8.59 -3.55
N ARG A 37 13.33 7.73 -3.63
CA ARG A 37 14.49 7.84 -2.73
C ARG A 37 15.19 9.18 -2.90
N GLY A 38 15.49 9.81 -1.77
CA GLY A 38 16.09 11.13 -1.74
C GLY A 38 15.12 12.27 -2.00
N LYS A 39 13.84 11.96 -2.25
CA LYS A 39 12.85 12.96 -2.63
C LYS A 39 11.67 13.01 -1.67
N LYS A 40 11.04 11.88 -1.39
CA LYS A 40 9.81 11.82 -0.60
C LYS A 40 9.76 10.60 0.28
N ASN A 41 9.06 10.73 1.41
CA ASN A 41 8.60 9.59 2.16
C ASN A 41 7.39 9.01 1.42
N VAL A 42 7.09 7.73 1.61
CA VAL A 42 5.98 7.08 0.90
C VAL A 42 5.15 6.26 1.86
N VAL A 43 3.83 6.38 1.72
CA VAL A 43 2.88 5.48 2.36
C VAL A 43 2.51 4.43 1.32
N VAL A 44 2.76 3.16 1.62
CA VAL A 44 2.34 2.06 0.76
C VAL A 44 1.27 1.29 1.52
N TYR A 45 0.00 1.39 1.11
CA TYR A 45 -1.04 0.69 1.80
C TYR A 45 -1.67 -0.38 0.91
N PHE A 46 -1.90 -1.56 1.49
CA PHE A 46 -2.45 -2.72 0.81
C PHE A 46 -3.90 -2.91 1.21
N TYR A 47 -4.78 -3.09 0.23
CA TYR A 47 -6.19 -3.31 0.47
C TYR A 47 -6.72 -4.39 -0.46
N PRO A 48 -7.76 -5.14 -0.04
CA PRO A 48 -8.18 -6.32 -0.79
C PRO A 48 -8.94 -6.06 -2.10
N LYS A 49 -9.77 -5.01 -2.17
CA LYS A 49 -10.60 -4.86 -3.37
C LYS A 49 -11.23 -3.47 -3.49
N ASP A 50 -11.11 -2.88 -4.69
CA ASP A 50 -11.80 -1.63 -5.02
C ASP A 50 -13.31 -1.76 -4.78
N PHE A 51 -13.94 -0.65 -4.44
CA PHE A 51 -15.41 -0.54 -4.28
C PHE A 51 -16.01 -1.29 -3.09
N THR A 52 -15.23 -1.99 -2.27
CA THR A 52 -15.75 -2.55 -1.03
C THR A 52 -15.87 -1.44 0.01
N PRO A 53 -16.79 -1.57 1.00
CA PRO A 53 -17.01 -0.49 1.96
C PRO A 53 -15.77 -0.05 2.73
N GLY A 54 -15.00 -0.99 3.26
CA GLY A 54 -13.78 -0.65 4.02
C GLY A 54 -12.70 -0.02 3.17
N CYS A 55 -12.51 -0.53 1.95
CA CYS A 55 -11.51 0.02 1.04
C CYS A 55 -11.93 1.39 0.52
N THR A 56 -13.21 1.61 0.31
CA THR A 56 -13.75 2.91 -0.09
C THR A 56 -13.53 3.94 1.01
N LEU A 57 -13.80 3.58 2.26
CA LEU A 57 -13.59 4.47 3.40
C LEU A 57 -12.10 4.83 3.53
N GLU A 58 -11.24 3.84 3.49
CA GLU A 58 -9.79 4.06 3.60
C GLU A 58 -9.28 4.97 2.50
N ALA A 59 -9.65 4.69 1.25
CA ALA A 59 -9.22 5.48 0.11
C ALA A 59 -9.74 6.91 0.18
N THR A 60 -10.97 7.08 0.62
CA THR A 60 -11.60 8.41 0.73
C THR A 60 -10.90 9.24 1.80
N GLU A 61 -10.56 8.64 2.93
CA GLU A 61 -9.86 9.36 3.99
C GLU A 61 -8.45 9.77 3.56
N PHE A 62 -7.72 8.90 2.89
CA PHE A 62 -6.41 9.26 2.35
C PHE A 62 -6.53 10.37 1.30
N ALA A 63 -7.53 10.30 0.44
CA ALA A 63 -7.75 11.31 -0.59
C ALA A 63 -8.06 12.68 0.04
N LYS A 64 -8.86 12.68 1.09
CA LYS A 64 -9.22 13.92 1.81
C LYS A 64 -8.00 14.55 2.46
N ASP A 65 -7.09 13.73 2.98
CA ASP A 65 -5.90 14.21 3.68
C ASP A 65 -4.69 14.38 2.76
N TYR A 66 -4.82 14.06 1.47
CA TYR A 66 -3.67 14.00 0.57
C TYR A 66 -2.86 15.30 0.52
N ASP A 67 -3.51 16.45 0.51
CA ASP A 67 -2.78 17.73 0.47
C ASP A 67 -1.86 17.88 1.67
N ARG A 68 -2.31 17.42 2.83
CA ARG A 68 -1.51 17.47 4.05
C ARG A 68 -0.26 16.58 3.93
N PHE A 69 -0.42 15.37 3.38
CA PHE A 69 0.71 14.49 3.10
C PHE A 69 1.66 15.13 2.11
N LYS A 70 1.13 15.63 1.02
CA LYS A 70 1.92 16.22 -0.05
C LYS A 70 2.74 17.42 0.42
N HIS A 71 2.16 18.27 1.26
CA HIS A 71 2.86 19.42 1.82
C HIS A 71 4.02 18.99 2.72
N ASN A 72 4.01 17.78 3.21
CA ASN A 72 5.07 17.23 4.04
C ASN A 72 5.99 16.28 3.29
N SER A 73 6.00 16.37 1.97
CA SER A 73 6.82 15.53 1.08
C SER A 73 6.57 14.05 1.27
N ILE A 74 5.30 13.67 1.40
CA ILE A 74 4.87 12.29 1.54
C ILE A 74 3.96 11.93 0.37
N GLU A 75 4.29 10.86 -0.35
CA GLU A 75 3.44 10.34 -1.41
C GLU A 75 2.65 9.15 -0.86
N ILE A 76 1.51 8.88 -1.48
CA ILE A 76 0.67 7.75 -1.10
C ILE A 76 0.50 6.82 -2.30
N ILE A 77 0.68 5.52 -2.08
CA ILE A 77 0.47 4.48 -3.09
C ILE A 77 -0.45 3.44 -2.49
N GLY A 78 -1.63 3.26 -3.09
CA GLY A 78 -2.53 2.17 -2.71
C GLY A 78 -2.26 0.99 -3.63
N VAL A 79 -2.23 -0.22 -3.08
CA VAL A 79 -1.93 -1.45 -3.83
C VAL A 79 -3.04 -2.46 -3.61
N SER A 80 -3.61 -2.97 -4.70
CA SER A 80 -4.58 -4.05 -4.64
C SER A 80 -4.46 -4.95 -5.85
N PRO A 81 -5.06 -6.15 -5.84
CA PRO A 81 -5.00 -7.06 -6.99
C PRO A 81 -5.97 -6.67 -8.12
N ASP A 82 -6.68 -5.58 -7.97
CA ASP A 82 -7.62 -5.13 -9.01
C ASP A 82 -6.90 -4.72 -10.30
N SER A 83 -7.64 -4.77 -11.41
CA SER A 83 -7.11 -4.40 -12.72
C SER A 83 -6.91 -2.90 -12.86
N THR A 84 -6.15 -2.52 -13.88
CA THR A 84 -5.97 -1.10 -14.22
C THR A 84 -7.32 -0.43 -14.47
N GLN A 85 -8.22 -1.11 -15.16
CA GLN A 85 -9.54 -0.54 -15.43
C GLN A 85 -10.34 -0.32 -14.16
N SER A 86 -10.31 -1.27 -13.23
CA SER A 86 -10.99 -1.10 -11.95
C SER A 86 -10.43 0.10 -11.19
N HIS A 87 -9.10 0.22 -11.14
CA HIS A 87 -8.46 1.35 -10.48
C HIS A 87 -8.83 2.70 -11.10
N LEU A 88 -8.95 2.76 -12.42
CA LEU A 88 -9.37 4.00 -13.10
C LEU A 88 -10.78 4.40 -12.68
N LEU A 89 -11.70 3.42 -12.65
CA LEU A 89 -13.08 3.67 -12.23
C LEU A 89 -13.15 4.07 -10.74
N PHE A 90 -12.37 3.40 -9.91
CA PHE A 90 -12.33 3.67 -8.48
C PHE A 90 -11.79 5.08 -8.23
N ARG A 91 -10.71 5.43 -8.91
CA ARG A 91 -10.12 6.78 -8.84
C ARG A 91 -11.12 7.84 -9.24
N GLU A 92 -11.80 7.62 -10.35
CA GLU A 92 -12.78 8.59 -10.87
C GLU A 92 -13.95 8.75 -9.91
N LYS A 93 -14.47 7.64 -9.40
CA LYS A 93 -15.62 7.67 -8.50
C LYS A 93 -15.33 8.41 -7.21
N LEU A 94 -14.15 8.22 -6.64
CA LEU A 94 -13.78 8.80 -5.34
C LEU A 94 -12.95 10.06 -5.44
N GLY A 95 -12.50 10.44 -6.64
CA GLY A 95 -11.61 11.59 -6.79
C GLY A 95 -10.25 11.36 -6.16
N ILE A 96 -9.69 10.16 -6.29
CA ILE A 96 -8.41 9.80 -5.68
C ILE A 96 -7.26 10.53 -6.39
N PRO A 97 -6.51 11.40 -5.68
CA PRO A 97 -5.44 12.19 -6.32
C PRO A 97 -4.06 11.55 -6.25
N TYR A 98 -3.93 10.42 -5.56
CA TYR A 98 -2.63 9.76 -5.36
C TYR A 98 -2.53 8.51 -6.23
N LEU A 99 -1.43 7.78 -6.08
CA LEU A 99 -1.11 6.64 -6.96
C LEU A 99 -1.79 5.35 -6.52
N LEU A 100 -2.21 4.55 -7.51
CA LEU A 100 -2.75 3.21 -7.29
C LEU A 100 -1.93 2.24 -8.12
N ALA A 101 -1.40 1.21 -7.48
CA ALA A 101 -0.62 0.17 -8.15
C ALA A 101 -1.47 -1.07 -8.36
N THR A 102 -1.41 -1.63 -9.56
CA THR A 102 -2.12 -2.84 -9.94
C THR A 102 -1.25 -4.06 -9.66
N ASP A 103 -1.75 -4.97 -8.83
CA ASP A 103 -1.01 -6.16 -8.41
C ASP A 103 -1.81 -7.43 -8.70
N THR A 104 -2.20 -7.61 -9.97
CA THR A 104 -3.10 -8.71 -10.36
C THR A 104 -2.56 -10.11 -10.05
N GLN A 105 -1.23 -10.26 -10.00
CA GLN A 105 -0.60 -11.55 -9.69
C GLN A 105 -0.15 -11.65 -8.23
N ASN A 106 -0.52 -10.67 -7.41
CA ASN A 106 -0.15 -10.62 -6.00
C ASN A 106 1.37 -10.63 -5.76
N GLU A 107 2.15 -10.19 -6.75
CA GLU A 107 3.61 -10.19 -6.63
C GLU A 107 4.09 -9.18 -5.59
N ILE A 108 3.51 -7.99 -5.59
CA ILE A 108 3.90 -6.95 -4.65
C ILE A 108 3.47 -7.35 -3.24
N SER A 109 2.23 -7.81 -3.08
CA SER A 109 1.73 -8.20 -1.76
C SER A 109 2.51 -9.37 -1.18
N LYS A 110 3.00 -10.27 -2.02
CA LYS A 110 3.85 -11.37 -1.56
C LYS A 110 5.22 -10.86 -1.11
N LYS A 111 5.80 -9.90 -1.84
CA LYS A 111 7.07 -9.30 -1.42
C LYS A 111 6.95 -8.61 -0.06
N TYR A 112 5.79 -8.03 0.22
CA TYR A 112 5.55 -7.35 1.49
C TYR A 112 4.99 -8.28 2.57
N ALA A 113 4.84 -9.58 2.24
CA ALA A 113 4.37 -10.60 3.18
C ALA A 113 2.97 -10.30 3.75
N VAL A 114 2.11 -9.69 2.92
CA VAL A 114 0.74 -9.36 3.31
C VAL A 114 -0.32 -10.17 2.55
N TYR A 115 0.10 -11.05 1.66
CA TYR A 115 -0.79 -11.98 0.97
C TYR A 115 -0.73 -13.31 1.70
N GLY A 116 -1.84 -13.76 2.24
CA GLY A 116 -1.83 -14.99 3.00
C GLY A 116 -3.18 -15.37 3.56
N PRO A 117 -3.19 -16.28 4.52
CA PRO A 117 -4.44 -16.81 5.09
C PRO A 117 -5.27 -15.73 5.76
N LYS A 118 -6.59 -15.80 5.53
CA LYS A 118 -7.56 -14.93 6.18
C LYS A 118 -8.76 -15.78 6.58
N ARG A 119 -9.52 -15.29 7.55
CA ARG A 119 -10.72 -15.95 7.99
C ARG A 119 -11.86 -14.94 8.06
N PHE A 120 -12.99 -15.28 7.46
CA PHE A 120 -14.16 -14.42 7.48
C PHE A 120 -15.42 -15.27 7.54
N MET A 121 -16.25 -15.00 8.54
CA MET A 121 -17.51 -15.71 8.76
C MET A 121 -17.34 -17.22 8.80
N GLY A 122 -16.28 -17.68 9.49
CA GLY A 122 -16.00 -19.10 9.65
C GLY A 122 -15.36 -19.78 8.48
N LYS A 123 -15.09 -19.06 7.40
CA LYS A 123 -14.41 -19.61 6.22
C LYS A 123 -12.97 -19.14 6.12
N ASP A 124 -12.09 -20.07 5.80
CA ASP A 124 -10.68 -19.76 5.55
C ASP A 124 -10.49 -19.50 4.06
N TYR A 125 -9.71 -18.48 3.74
CA TYR A 125 -9.37 -18.19 2.35
C TYR A 125 -8.02 -17.49 2.32
N VAL A 126 -7.49 -17.22 1.14
CA VAL A 126 -6.21 -16.55 0.96
C VAL A 126 -6.48 -15.21 0.29
N GLY A 127 -5.87 -14.16 0.79
CA GLY A 127 -6.06 -12.83 0.22
C GLY A 127 -5.15 -11.80 0.87
N ILE A 128 -5.47 -10.54 0.66
CA ILE A 128 -4.67 -9.42 1.15
C ILE A 128 -5.05 -9.11 2.59
N ASN A 129 -4.05 -9.07 3.46
CA ASN A 129 -4.21 -8.56 4.81
C ASN A 129 -4.01 -7.06 4.76
N ARG A 130 -5.05 -6.30 5.15
CA ARG A 130 -5.00 -4.84 5.11
C ARG A 130 -3.86 -4.34 5.99
N SER A 131 -2.93 -3.63 5.38
CA SER A 131 -1.70 -3.22 6.04
C SER A 131 -1.14 -1.96 5.40
N THR A 132 -0.31 -1.25 6.15
CA THR A 132 0.31 -0.02 5.65
C THR A 132 1.77 0.02 6.07
N PHE A 133 2.63 0.35 5.12
CA PHE A 133 4.06 0.47 5.35
C PHE A 133 4.48 1.91 5.12
N LEU A 134 5.18 2.50 6.08
CA LEU A 134 5.72 3.85 5.94
C LEU A 134 7.18 3.71 5.54
N VAL A 135 7.51 4.26 4.38
CA VAL A 135 8.86 4.17 3.80
C VAL A 135 9.48 5.56 3.82
N ASN A 136 10.67 5.68 4.38
CA ASN A 136 11.31 6.98 4.47
C ASN A 136 12.05 7.33 3.17
N LYS A 137 12.64 8.53 3.13
CA LYS A 137 13.35 9.01 1.94
C LYS A 137 14.55 8.16 1.55
N GLU A 138 15.08 7.38 2.49
CA GLU A 138 16.18 6.47 2.20
C GLU A 138 15.72 5.18 1.55
N GLY A 139 14.42 4.88 1.63
CA GLY A 139 13.87 3.64 1.10
C GLY A 139 13.69 2.56 2.16
N LYS A 140 13.80 2.92 3.42
CA LYS A 140 13.64 1.96 4.52
C LYS A 140 12.29 2.09 5.17
N ILE A 141 11.77 0.95 5.65
CA ILE A 141 10.49 0.90 6.36
C ILE A 141 10.71 1.46 7.77
N ILE A 142 9.93 2.49 8.12
CA ILE A 142 10.03 3.09 9.46
C ILE A 142 8.87 2.73 10.37
N LYS A 143 7.78 2.22 9.79
CA LYS A 143 6.60 1.82 10.57
C LYS A 143 5.77 0.86 9.75
N ILE A 144 5.17 -0.14 10.42
CA ILE A 144 4.27 -1.10 9.80
C ILE A 144 2.98 -1.15 10.61
N PHE A 145 1.85 -0.99 9.92
CA PHE A 145 0.52 -1.17 10.51
C PHE A 145 -0.06 -2.45 9.95
N MET A 146 -0.36 -3.42 10.80
CA MET A 146 -1.01 -4.66 10.40
C MET A 146 -2.45 -4.67 10.90
N LYS A 147 -3.31 -5.43 10.23
CA LYS A 147 -4.73 -5.56 10.61
C LYS A 147 -5.39 -4.20 10.72
N VAL A 148 -5.18 -3.38 9.72
CA VAL A 148 -5.62 -2.00 9.70
C VAL A 148 -7.15 -1.90 9.72
N LYS A 149 -7.66 -0.98 10.53
CA LYS A 149 -9.06 -0.58 10.52
C LYS A 149 -9.15 0.71 9.73
N PRO A 150 -9.99 0.76 8.69
CA PRO A 150 -10.02 1.93 7.80
C PRO A 150 -10.34 3.26 8.47
N ASN A 151 -11.27 3.26 9.43
CA ASN A 151 -11.71 4.49 10.07
C ASN A 151 -10.58 5.15 10.87
N GLY A 152 -10.24 6.37 10.53
CA GLY A 152 -9.20 7.13 11.22
C GLY A 152 -7.77 6.76 10.86
N HIS A 153 -7.58 5.81 9.96
CA HIS A 153 -6.24 5.31 9.64
C HIS A 153 -5.37 6.37 8.95
N SER A 154 -5.94 7.18 8.06
CA SER A 154 -5.18 8.21 7.37
C SER A 154 -4.50 9.17 8.36
N ASN A 155 -5.25 9.62 9.38
CA ASN A 155 -4.68 10.50 10.38
C ASN A 155 -3.62 9.79 11.23
N GLU A 156 -3.87 8.53 11.58
CA GLU A 156 -2.92 7.71 12.32
C GLU A 156 -1.59 7.61 11.57
N VAL A 157 -1.66 7.39 10.27
CA VAL A 157 -0.48 7.30 9.41
C VAL A 157 0.26 8.63 9.36
N PHE A 158 -0.48 9.72 9.16
CA PHE A 158 0.14 11.04 9.10
C PHE A 158 0.89 11.37 10.39
N GLU A 159 0.29 11.09 11.54
CA GLU A 159 0.91 11.36 12.84
C GLU A 159 2.17 10.51 13.04
N ALA A 160 2.24 9.34 12.44
CA ALA A 160 3.41 8.47 12.59
C ALA A 160 4.66 9.01 11.86
N PHE A 161 4.50 9.96 10.94
CA PHE A 161 5.63 10.63 10.27
C PHE A 161 6.14 11.83 11.07
N ARG A 162 5.43 12.26 12.08
CA ARG A 162 5.77 13.49 12.83
C ARG A 162 6.77 13.25 13.95
#